data_e27561302cfd6355ac416a4430813e35
#
_entry.id   e27561302cfd6355ac416a4430813e35
#
_cell.length_a   1.000
_cell.length_b   1.000
_cell.length_c   1.000
_cell.angle_alpha   90.00
_cell.angle_beta   90.00
_cell.angle_gamma   90.00
#
_symmetry.space_group_name_H-M   'P 1'
#
loop_
_entity.id
_entity.type
_entity.pdbx_description
1 polymer ?
#
loop_
_entity_poly.entity_id
_entity_poly.type
_entity_poly.pdbx_seq_one_letter_code
_entity_poly.pdbx_strand_id
1 'polypeptide(L)'
;HMSMYGVNASIPKTLVKHLVSWAARNMADEASRTTLLDIVDTPISPELIPADENGNIKQVTEDLVGPYELHDFFLYYVLRFGFRPQKIYYLACRAFDGTGNGTAYTNEVILKWLRTFFRRFFTQQFKRSCLPDGPKVGSCSLSPRGDWRMPSDASSDAWLADLETEDESTPSVVEHA
;
A
#
# COMPACT_ATOMS: atom_id res chain seq x y z
N HIS A 1 10.60 0.59 -21.68
CA HIS A 1 10.22 0.88 -23.07
C HIS A 1 9.16 -0.09 -23.61
N MET A 2 9.01 -1.22 -22.96
CA MET A 2 7.98 -2.21 -23.33
C MET A 2 6.60 -1.90 -22.74
N SER A 3 6.54 -1.04 -21.72
CA SER A 3 5.32 -0.72 -21.02
C SER A 3 4.81 0.67 -21.42
N MET A 4 4.17 0.75 -22.58
CA MET A 4 3.58 2.00 -23.06
C MET A 4 2.19 2.28 -22.45
N TYR A 5 1.61 1.28 -21.77
CA TYR A 5 0.30 1.37 -21.14
C TYR A 5 0.26 0.56 -19.85
N GLY A 6 -0.08 1.20 -18.74
CA GLY A 6 -0.08 0.60 -17.41
C GLY A 6 -1.45 0.07 -17.00
N VAL A 7 -1.80 -1.14 -17.43
CA VAL A 7 -3.12 -1.73 -17.15
C VAL A 7 -3.47 -1.84 -15.66
N ASN A 8 -2.47 -1.97 -14.80
CA ASN A 8 -2.63 -2.12 -13.34
C ASN A 8 -2.34 -0.83 -12.55
N ALA A 9 -2.18 0.32 -13.23
CA ALA A 9 -1.73 1.57 -12.59
C ALA A 9 -2.63 2.06 -11.45
N SER A 10 -3.91 1.69 -11.44
CA SER A 10 -4.88 2.07 -10.41
C SER A 10 -5.38 0.92 -9.54
N ILE A 11 -4.69 -0.24 -9.60
CA ILE A 11 -5.08 -1.42 -8.82
C ILE A 11 -4.07 -1.62 -7.69
N PRO A 12 -4.48 -1.51 -6.41
CA PRO A 12 -3.59 -1.73 -5.27
C PRO A 12 -3.13 -3.18 -5.17
N LYS A 13 -2.00 -3.40 -4.48
CA LYS A 13 -1.35 -4.72 -4.40
C LYS A 13 -2.23 -5.80 -3.79
N THR A 14 -2.98 -5.47 -2.74
CA THR A 14 -3.91 -6.41 -2.10
C THR A 14 -5.03 -6.82 -3.06
N LEU A 15 -5.58 -5.87 -3.82
CA LEU A 15 -6.62 -6.17 -4.80
C LEU A 15 -6.09 -7.03 -5.96
N VAL A 16 -4.84 -6.83 -6.41
CA VAL A 16 -4.21 -7.69 -7.44
C VAL A 16 -4.19 -9.14 -6.97
N LYS A 17 -3.77 -9.40 -5.73
CA LYS A 17 -3.79 -10.77 -5.15
C LYS A 17 -5.18 -11.39 -5.18
N HIS A 18 -6.20 -10.63 -4.78
CA HIS A 18 -7.59 -11.10 -4.81
C HIS A 18 -8.09 -11.39 -6.22
N LEU A 19 -7.77 -10.53 -7.18
CA LEU A 19 -8.16 -10.72 -8.58
C LEU A 19 -7.51 -11.97 -9.20
N VAL A 20 -6.21 -12.17 -8.96
CA VAL A 20 -5.50 -13.37 -9.45
C VAL A 20 -6.06 -14.63 -8.81
N SER A 21 -6.30 -14.61 -7.49
CA SER A 21 -6.91 -15.74 -6.78
C SER A 21 -8.31 -16.05 -7.28
N TRP A 22 -9.10 -15.03 -7.57
CA TRP A 22 -10.44 -15.19 -8.13
C TRP A 22 -10.38 -15.80 -9.55
N ALA A 23 -9.51 -15.29 -10.42
CA ALA A 23 -9.31 -15.78 -11.77
C ALA A 23 -8.85 -17.25 -11.77
N ALA A 24 -7.91 -17.59 -10.88
CA ALA A 24 -7.44 -18.96 -10.72
C ALA A 24 -8.57 -19.93 -10.39
N ARG A 25 -9.50 -19.52 -9.52
CA ARG A 25 -10.59 -20.39 -9.05
C ARG A 25 -11.79 -20.49 -10.01
N ASN A 26 -12.01 -19.46 -10.84
CA ASN A 26 -13.25 -19.32 -11.61
C ASN A 26 -13.05 -19.38 -13.13
N MET A 27 -11.85 -19.07 -13.64
CA MET A 27 -11.61 -18.92 -15.08
C MET A 27 -10.51 -19.81 -15.65
N ALA A 28 -9.60 -20.30 -14.81
CA ALA A 28 -8.42 -21.06 -15.25
C ALA A 28 -8.71 -22.58 -15.33
N ASP A 29 -8.05 -23.25 -16.27
CA ASP A 29 -7.89 -24.70 -16.21
C ASP A 29 -7.02 -25.14 -15.03
N GLU A 30 -6.95 -26.44 -14.72
CA GLU A 30 -6.28 -26.93 -13.52
C GLU A 30 -4.76 -26.64 -13.51
N ALA A 31 -4.08 -26.68 -14.64
CA ALA A 31 -2.65 -26.38 -14.74
C ALA A 31 -2.38 -24.87 -14.52
N SER A 32 -3.15 -24.03 -15.18
CA SER A 32 -3.10 -22.58 -15.01
C SER A 32 -3.49 -22.13 -13.59
N ARG A 33 -4.49 -22.79 -13.00
CA ARG A 33 -4.92 -22.54 -11.61
C ARG A 33 -3.79 -22.76 -10.62
N THR A 34 -3.10 -23.89 -10.71
CA THR A 34 -1.99 -24.21 -9.82
C THR A 34 -0.89 -23.16 -9.94
N THR A 35 -0.53 -22.80 -11.16
CA THR A 35 0.50 -21.76 -11.43
C THR A 35 0.09 -20.39 -10.89
N LEU A 36 -1.15 -19.97 -11.09
CA LEU A 36 -1.64 -18.67 -10.61
C LEU A 36 -1.66 -18.59 -9.07
N LEU A 37 -2.03 -19.68 -8.40
CA LEU A 37 -2.02 -19.71 -6.93
C LEU A 37 -0.59 -19.71 -6.38
N ASP A 38 0.35 -20.40 -7.02
CA ASP A 38 1.77 -20.36 -6.67
C ASP A 38 2.34 -18.95 -6.80
N ILE A 39 1.98 -18.23 -7.87
CA ILE A 39 2.35 -16.80 -8.04
C ILE A 39 1.80 -15.92 -6.91
N VAL A 40 0.55 -16.14 -6.47
CA VAL A 40 -0.06 -15.40 -5.37
C VAL A 40 0.69 -15.60 -4.05
N ASP A 41 1.18 -16.81 -3.81
CA ASP A 41 1.90 -17.17 -2.59
C ASP A 41 3.38 -16.79 -2.63
N THR A 42 3.90 -16.43 -3.81
CA THR A 42 5.29 -15.98 -3.95
C THR A 42 5.50 -14.62 -3.26
N PRO A 43 6.49 -14.49 -2.35
CA PRO A 43 6.81 -13.21 -1.71
C PRO A 43 7.21 -12.14 -2.72
N ILE A 44 6.70 -10.93 -2.53
CA ILE A 44 7.05 -9.80 -3.39
C ILE A 44 8.45 -9.31 -3.02
N SER A 45 9.37 -9.36 -3.97
CA SER A 45 10.75 -8.90 -3.82
C SER A 45 11.13 -7.90 -4.92
N PRO A 46 12.19 -7.07 -4.71
CA PRO A 46 12.74 -6.26 -5.78
C PRO A 46 13.41 -7.16 -6.83
N GLU A 47 12.92 -7.13 -8.06
CA GLU A 47 13.38 -7.98 -9.17
C GLU A 47 14.86 -7.81 -9.53
N LEU A 48 15.45 -6.66 -9.16
CA LEU A 48 16.84 -6.33 -9.49
C LEU A 48 17.86 -6.78 -8.43
N ILE A 49 17.42 -7.36 -7.32
CA ILE A 49 18.33 -7.92 -6.31
C ILE A 49 18.47 -9.42 -6.58
N PRO A 50 19.65 -9.88 -6.96
CA PRO A 50 19.89 -11.31 -7.18
C PRO A 50 19.59 -12.12 -5.91
N ALA A 51 19.05 -13.32 -6.09
CA ALA A 51 18.93 -14.29 -5.01
C ALA A 51 20.31 -14.59 -4.40
N ASP A 52 20.34 -15.12 -3.19
CA ASP A 52 21.57 -15.61 -2.57
C ASP A 52 22.08 -16.89 -3.28
N GLU A 53 23.23 -17.39 -2.85
CA GLU A 53 23.86 -18.59 -3.43
C GLU A 53 22.98 -19.85 -3.31
N ASN A 54 21.97 -19.83 -2.42
CA ASN A 54 21.01 -20.91 -2.22
C ASN A 54 19.67 -20.68 -2.94
N GLY A 55 19.55 -19.59 -3.73
CA GLY A 55 18.34 -19.23 -4.46
C GLY A 55 17.28 -18.54 -3.61
N ASN A 56 17.60 -18.14 -2.36
CA ASN A 56 16.64 -17.46 -1.50
C ASN A 56 16.55 -15.97 -1.82
N ILE A 57 15.36 -15.41 -1.62
CA ILE A 57 15.10 -13.98 -1.76
C ILE A 57 15.75 -13.26 -0.57
N LYS A 58 16.78 -12.44 -0.86
CA LYS A 58 17.53 -11.69 0.18
C LYS A 58 16.72 -10.59 0.85
N GLN A 59 15.72 -10.06 0.17
CA GLN A 59 14.96 -8.91 0.64
C GLN A 59 13.49 -9.03 0.24
N VAL A 60 12.61 -9.06 1.25
CA VAL A 60 11.17 -8.96 1.05
C VAL A 60 10.79 -7.47 1.07
N THR A 61 10.01 -7.04 0.11
CA THR A 61 9.64 -5.61 -0.01
C THR A 61 8.86 -5.13 1.22
N GLU A 62 8.02 -5.98 1.81
CA GLU A 62 7.24 -5.64 3.00
C GLU A 62 8.12 -5.37 4.24
N ASP A 63 9.31 -5.94 4.34
CA ASP A 63 10.26 -5.63 5.42
C ASP A 63 10.74 -4.17 5.39
N LEU A 64 10.73 -3.56 4.19
CA LEU A 64 11.18 -2.18 3.99
C LEU A 64 10.06 -1.16 4.01
N VAL A 65 8.89 -1.54 3.54
CA VAL A 65 7.78 -0.60 3.35
C VAL A 65 6.61 -0.86 4.30
N GLY A 66 6.55 -2.04 4.89
CA GLY A 66 5.45 -2.52 5.72
C GLY A 66 4.39 -3.30 4.95
N PRO A 67 3.42 -3.86 5.69
CA PRO A 67 2.33 -4.64 5.12
C PRO A 67 1.56 -3.87 4.05
N TYR A 68 1.31 -4.49 2.91
CA TYR A 68 0.61 -3.85 1.80
C TYR A 68 -0.83 -3.46 2.16
N GLU A 69 -1.49 -4.19 3.04
CA GLU A 69 -2.85 -3.84 3.48
C GLU A 69 -2.90 -2.50 4.22
N LEU A 70 -1.89 -2.16 5.03
CA LEU A 70 -1.77 -0.85 5.65
C LEU A 70 -1.51 0.23 4.60
N HIS A 71 -0.62 -0.04 3.64
CA HIS A 71 -0.33 0.91 2.55
C HIS A 71 -1.56 1.20 1.69
N ASP A 72 -2.30 0.17 1.31
CA ASP A 72 -3.49 0.33 0.48
C ASP A 72 -4.59 1.08 1.24
N PHE A 73 -4.72 0.85 2.56
CA PHE A 73 -5.60 1.62 3.44
C PHE A 73 -5.21 3.10 3.48
N PHE A 74 -3.93 3.40 3.76
CA PHE A 74 -3.44 4.77 3.84
C PHE A 74 -3.63 5.49 2.50
N LEU A 75 -3.25 4.84 1.41
CA LEU A 75 -3.36 5.37 0.06
C LEU A 75 -4.81 5.72 -0.31
N TYR A 76 -5.75 4.85 0.04
CA TYR A 76 -7.17 5.07 -0.21
C TYR A 76 -7.68 6.33 0.48
N TYR A 77 -7.37 6.51 1.77
CA TYR A 77 -7.84 7.67 2.51
C TYR A 77 -7.14 8.97 2.12
N VAL A 78 -5.87 8.91 1.72
CA VAL A 78 -5.17 10.07 1.18
C VAL A 78 -5.77 10.49 -0.16
N LEU A 79 -5.89 9.55 -1.11
CA LEU A 79 -6.30 9.89 -2.48
C LEU A 79 -7.80 10.17 -2.61
N ARG A 80 -8.61 9.35 -1.96
CA ARG A 80 -10.07 9.44 -2.12
C ARG A 80 -10.70 10.57 -1.32
N PHE A 81 -10.17 10.82 -0.12
CA PHE A 81 -10.77 11.74 0.83
C PHE A 81 -9.88 12.91 1.22
N GLY A 82 -8.59 12.89 0.91
CA GLY A 82 -7.64 13.93 1.31
C GLY A 82 -7.51 14.04 2.85
N PHE A 83 -7.65 12.94 3.57
CA PHE A 83 -7.59 12.98 5.02
C PHE A 83 -6.19 13.29 5.51
N ARG A 84 -6.13 14.05 6.62
CA ARG A 84 -4.89 14.37 7.34
C ARG A 84 -4.31 13.09 7.98
N PRO A 85 -2.99 13.02 8.19
CA PRO A 85 -2.31 11.87 8.78
C PRO A 85 -2.89 11.39 10.10
N GLN A 86 -3.18 12.28 11.03
CA GLN A 86 -3.80 11.94 12.31
C GLN A 86 -5.15 11.23 12.13
N LYS A 87 -6.00 11.72 11.22
CA LYS A 87 -7.29 11.09 10.95
C LYS A 87 -7.13 9.70 10.34
N ILE A 88 -6.14 9.53 9.45
CA ILE A 88 -5.82 8.22 8.87
C ILE A 88 -5.31 7.26 9.94
N TYR A 89 -4.44 7.74 10.83
CA TYR A 89 -3.95 6.97 11.97
C TYR A 89 -5.09 6.48 12.85
N TYR A 90 -5.97 7.38 13.29
CA TYR A 90 -7.13 7.02 14.10
C TYR A 90 -8.01 5.95 13.44
N LEU A 91 -8.32 6.13 12.15
CA LEU A 91 -9.14 5.16 11.40
C LEU A 91 -8.43 3.82 11.25
N ALA A 92 -7.11 3.81 11.02
CA ALA A 92 -6.33 2.59 10.92
C ALA A 92 -6.29 1.82 12.25
N CYS A 93 -6.08 2.51 13.37
CA CYS A 93 -6.13 1.89 14.70
C CYS A 93 -7.48 1.21 14.99
N ARG A 94 -8.57 1.75 14.46
CA ARG A 94 -9.90 1.14 14.58
C ARG A 94 -10.15 0.00 13.60
N ALA A 95 -9.61 0.12 12.38
CA ALA A 95 -9.81 -0.89 11.34
C ALA A 95 -8.97 -2.16 11.58
N PHE A 96 -7.84 -2.03 12.25
CA PHE A 96 -6.86 -3.09 12.48
C PHE A 96 -6.68 -3.45 13.97
N ASP A 97 -7.72 -3.26 14.79
CA ASP A 97 -7.71 -3.56 16.24
C ASP A 97 -7.91 -5.04 16.56
N GLY A 98 -8.09 -5.89 15.56
CA GLY A 98 -8.30 -7.32 15.74
C GLY A 98 -9.75 -7.73 15.96
N THR A 99 -10.70 -6.79 16.02
CA THR A 99 -12.14 -7.12 16.17
C THR A 99 -12.80 -7.56 14.87
N GLY A 100 -12.13 -7.29 13.71
CA GLY A 100 -12.56 -7.69 12.38
C GLY A 100 -11.92 -8.98 11.87
N ASN A 101 -12.19 -9.30 10.61
CA ASN A 101 -11.61 -10.48 9.92
C ASN A 101 -10.20 -10.21 9.34
N GLY A 102 -9.60 -9.06 9.62
CA GLY A 102 -8.28 -8.67 9.11
C GLY A 102 -7.16 -8.95 10.10
N THR A 103 -5.92 -8.69 9.67
CA THR A 103 -4.74 -8.77 10.53
C THR A 103 -4.79 -7.66 11.59
N ALA A 104 -4.48 -8.01 12.85
CA ALA A 104 -4.35 -7.04 13.92
C ALA A 104 -2.94 -6.42 13.93
N TYR A 105 -2.87 -5.11 14.13
CA TYR A 105 -1.62 -4.36 14.30
C TYR A 105 -1.69 -3.49 15.55
N THR A 106 -0.59 -3.38 16.28
CA THR A 106 -0.51 -2.43 17.39
C THR A 106 -0.45 -0.99 16.86
N ASN A 107 -0.87 -0.05 17.69
CA ASN A 107 -0.87 1.38 17.34
C ASN A 107 0.53 1.87 16.93
N GLU A 108 1.59 1.37 17.61
CA GLU A 108 2.97 1.72 17.31
C GLU A 108 3.39 1.23 15.91
N VAL A 109 2.97 0.01 15.55
CA VAL A 109 3.23 -0.57 14.22
C VAL A 109 2.53 0.23 13.14
N ILE A 110 1.26 0.59 13.35
CA ILE A 110 0.48 1.43 12.44
C ILE A 110 1.15 2.79 12.28
N LEU A 111 1.54 3.45 13.37
CA LEU A 111 2.20 4.76 13.34
C LEU A 111 3.54 4.71 12.61
N LYS A 112 4.36 3.68 12.90
CA LYS A 112 5.64 3.45 12.21
C LYS A 112 5.46 3.41 10.69
N TRP A 113 4.50 2.60 10.23
CA TRP A 113 4.28 2.41 8.79
C TRP A 113 3.58 3.58 8.12
N LEU A 114 2.73 4.31 8.84
CA LEU A 114 2.13 5.54 8.33
C LEU A 114 3.19 6.65 8.12
N ARG A 115 4.14 6.81 9.05
CA ARG A 115 5.29 7.71 8.88
C ARG A 115 6.15 7.30 7.68
N THR A 116 6.43 6.00 7.54
CA THR A 116 7.18 5.45 6.40
C THR A 116 6.43 5.67 5.09
N PHE A 117 5.12 5.46 5.08
CA PHE A 117 4.25 5.73 3.94
C PHE A 117 4.36 7.18 3.48
N PHE A 118 4.18 8.17 4.36
CA PHE A 118 4.24 9.58 3.96
C PHE A 118 5.63 9.98 3.44
N ARG A 119 6.72 9.58 4.12
CA ARG A 119 8.08 9.85 3.61
C ARG A 119 8.24 9.31 2.20
N ARG A 120 7.88 8.06 1.96
CA ARG A 120 8.02 7.42 0.64
C ARG A 120 7.03 7.97 -0.38
N PHE A 121 5.83 8.30 0.04
CA PHE A 121 4.82 8.88 -0.86
C PHE A 121 5.33 10.18 -1.49
N PHE A 122 5.99 11.02 -0.74
CA PHE A 122 6.59 12.26 -1.25
C PHE A 122 7.90 11.99 -2.01
N THR A 123 8.85 11.32 -1.43
CA THR A 123 10.19 11.12 -2.04
C THR A 123 10.16 10.26 -3.30
N GLN A 124 9.13 9.46 -3.52
CA GLN A 124 8.98 8.62 -4.71
C GLN A 124 8.08 9.25 -5.80
N GLN A 125 7.75 10.53 -5.71
CA GLN A 125 6.92 11.20 -6.70
C GLN A 125 7.52 11.15 -8.11
N PHE A 126 8.83 11.23 -8.24
CA PHE A 126 9.51 11.13 -9.54
C PHE A 126 9.17 9.83 -10.29
N LYS A 127 8.98 8.72 -9.57
CA LYS A 127 8.56 7.44 -10.17
C LYS A 127 7.14 7.51 -10.75
N ARG A 128 6.25 8.20 -10.03
CA ARG A 128 4.87 8.38 -10.50
C ARG A 128 4.77 9.32 -11.68
N SER A 129 5.63 10.34 -11.71
CA SER A 129 5.67 11.32 -12.81
C SER A 129 5.99 10.70 -14.18
N CYS A 130 6.68 9.57 -14.20
CA CYS A 130 7.02 8.84 -15.44
C CYS A 130 6.16 7.59 -15.68
N LEU A 131 5.06 7.40 -14.93
CA LEU A 131 4.12 6.31 -15.20
C LEU A 131 3.52 6.45 -16.60
N PRO A 132 3.36 5.33 -17.35
CA PRO A 132 2.64 5.35 -18.62
C PRO A 132 1.15 5.62 -18.40
N ASP A 133 0.43 5.87 -19.48
CA ASP A 133 -1.03 5.92 -19.44
C ASP A 133 -1.61 4.59 -19.00
N GLY A 134 -2.76 4.64 -18.33
CA GLY A 134 -3.46 3.47 -17.86
C GLY A 134 -4.92 3.75 -17.57
N PRO A 135 -5.77 2.72 -17.48
CA PRO A 135 -7.18 2.91 -17.15
C PRO A 135 -7.33 3.28 -15.68
N LYS A 136 -8.32 4.08 -15.36
CA LYS A 136 -8.77 4.27 -14.00
C LYS A 136 -9.76 3.15 -13.66
N VAL A 137 -9.30 2.21 -12.82
CA VAL A 137 -10.13 1.14 -12.28
C VAL A 137 -10.46 1.49 -10.83
N GLY A 138 -11.73 1.66 -10.50
CA GLY A 138 -12.14 2.10 -9.18
C GLY A 138 -12.05 3.61 -8.97
N SER A 139 -12.06 4.04 -7.70
CA SER A 139 -12.17 5.45 -7.31
C SER A 139 -10.83 6.15 -7.04
N CYS A 140 -9.73 5.42 -6.99
CA CYS A 140 -8.39 5.94 -6.71
C CYS A 140 -7.42 5.59 -7.84
N SER A 141 -6.56 6.56 -8.20
CA SER A 141 -5.47 6.34 -9.14
C SER A 141 -4.31 7.26 -8.81
N LEU A 142 -3.09 6.81 -9.10
CA LEU A 142 -1.87 7.59 -8.98
C LEU A 142 -1.40 8.18 -10.32
N SER A 143 -2.26 8.15 -11.34
CA SER A 143 -1.92 8.70 -12.65
C SER A 143 -1.59 10.19 -12.56
N PRO A 144 -0.40 10.62 -13.02
CA PRO A 144 -0.02 12.03 -13.01
C PRO A 144 -0.80 12.86 -14.03
N ARG A 145 -1.55 12.22 -14.91
CA ARG A 145 -2.30 12.90 -15.99
C ARG A 145 -3.71 13.33 -15.57
N GLY A 146 -4.18 12.91 -14.41
CA GLY A 146 -5.53 13.26 -13.97
C GLY A 146 -5.71 13.29 -12.47
N ASP A 147 -5.40 12.21 -11.79
CA ASP A 147 -5.81 12.01 -10.40
C ASP A 147 -4.81 12.52 -9.37
N TRP A 148 -3.50 12.38 -9.64
CA TRP A 148 -2.49 12.79 -8.68
C TRP A 148 -1.34 13.56 -9.33
N ARG A 149 -1.34 14.88 -9.13
CA ARG A 149 -0.27 15.79 -9.56
C ARG A 149 0.39 16.39 -8.34
N MET A 150 1.68 16.21 -8.22
CA MET A 150 2.49 16.75 -7.15
C MET A 150 3.90 17.07 -7.67
N PRO A 151 4.55 18.15 -7.23
CA PRO A 151 5.95 18.39 -7.52
C PRO A 151 6.82 17.27 -7.00
N SER A 152 7.90 16.92 -7.73
CA SER A 152 8.81 15.86 -7.31
C SER A 152 9.69 16.21 -6.11
N ASP A 153 9.78 17.50 -5.80
CA ASP A 153 10.53 18.09 -4.68
C ASP A 153 9.64 18.45 -3.47
N ALA A 154 8.36 18.10 -3.50
CA ALA A 154 7.48 18.34 -2.35
C ALA A 154 7.95 17.56 -1.12
N SER A 155 7.98 18.23 0.04
CA SER A 155 8.35 17.63 1.33
C SER A 155 7.17 17.02 2.07
N SER A 156 7.45 15.97 2.83
CA SER A 156 6.48 15.32 3.75
C SER A 156 6.42 15.97 5.13
N ASP A 157 7.20 17.01 5.41
CA ASP A 157 7.44 17.50 6.77
C ASP A 157 6.16 17.95 7.48
N ALA A 158 5.28 18.67 6.78
CA ALA A 158 4.00 19.09 7.34
C ALA A 158 3.07 17.90 7.70
N TRP A 159 3.13 16.81 6.91
CA TRP A 159 2.36 15.59 7.18
C TRP A 159 2.95 14.80 8.34
N LEU A 160 4.26 14.77 8.48
CA LEU A 160 4.93 14.12 9.60
C LEU A 160 4.74 14.89 10.90
N ALA A 161 4.81 16.22 10.85
CA ALA A 161 4.52 17.08 11.99
C ALA A 161 3.09 16.93 12.51
N ASP A 162 2.10 16.69 11.61
CA ASP A 162 0.72 16.40 12.00
C ASP A 162 0.60 15.12 12.85
N LEU A 163 1.50 14.15 12.68
CA LEU A 163 1.55 12.91 13.49
C LEU A 163 2.29 13.09 14.84
N GLU A 164 2.93 14.21 15.06
CA GLU A 164 3.68 14.52 16.28
C GLU A 164 2.87 15.41 17.24
N THR A 165 1.85 16.08 16.75
CA THR A 165 0.94 16.83 17.59
C THR A 165 0.06 15.86 18.38
N GLU A 166 0.22 15.84 19.69
CA GLU A 166 -0.76 15.20 20.59
C GLU A 166 -2.04 16.03 20.51
N ASP A 167 -3.01 15.55 19.78
CA ASP A 167 -4.35 16.14 19.81
C ASP A 167 -5.04 15.66 21.07
N GLU A 168 -5.41 16.57 21.98
CA GLU A 168 -6.19 16.29 23.21
C GLU A 168 -7.53 15.58 22.90
N SER A 169 -7.88 15.46 21.63
CA SER A 169 -9.07 14.76 21.14
C SER A 169 -8.87 13.26 20.86
N THR A 170 -7.67 12.71 21.06
CA THR A 170 -7.49 11.25 20.94
C THR A 170 -8.14 10.60 22.14
N PRO A 171 -9.27 9.86 21.99
CA PRO A 171 -9.88 9.21 23.13
C PRO A 171 -8.87 8.21 23.70
N SER A 172 -8.50 8.39 24.98
CA SER A 172 -7.78 7.37 25.73
C SER A 172 -8.56 6.06 25.56
N VAL A 173 -7.84 5.02 25.12
CA VAL A 173 -8.40 3.66 25.10
C VAL A 173 -8.86 3.38 26.54
N VAL A 174 -10.17 3.37 26.76
CA VAL A 174 -10.74 2.89 28.00
C VAL A 174 -10.44 1.40 28.03
N GLU A 175 -9.46 1.02 28.85
CA GLU A 175 -9.25 -0.36 29.24
C GLU A 175 -10.54 -0.84 29.90
N HIS A 176 -11.31 -1.61 29.18
CA HIS A 176 -12.37 -2.40 29.79
C HIS A 176 -11.72 -3.65 30.39
N ALA A 177 -11.54 -3.60 31.73
CA ALA A 177 -11.24 -4.74 32.57
C ALA A 177 -12.42 -5.74 32.56
#